data_d8c67cdd6cddfd9ccd7ab626341421fd
#
_entry.id   d8c67cdd6cddfd9ccd7ab626341421fd
#
_cell.length_a   1.000
_cell.length_b   1.000
_cell.length_c   1.000
_cell.angle_alpha   90.00
_cell.angle_beta   90.00
_cell.angle_gamma   90.00
#
_symmetry.space_group_name_H-M   'P 1'
#
loop_
_entity.id
_entity.type
_entity.pdbx_description
1 polymer ?
#
loop_
_entity_poly.entity_id
_entity_poly.type
_entity_poly.pdbx_seq_one_letter_code
_entity_poly.pdbx_strand_id
1 'polypeptide(L)'
;MPKRDALLADCSLAPPLAIGRCAWCAAALPARRRIWCSDRCGESFWANHWWSAARRAVKRRDRYRCTRCGMRAPKRPTRAVGGADAAYRAAMRTWRAERRALRLEVNHREPCAGKHRQLSCAHHLANLETLCSPCHRTHTAALRETAAASGRMIA
;
A
#
# COMPACT_ATOMS: atom_id res chain seq x y z
N MET A 1 23.07 -1.42 -6.52
CA MET A 1 22.07 -0.34 -6.61
C MET A 1 21.56 -0.05 -8.04
N PRO A 2 21.94 -0.79 -9.07
CA PRO A 2 21.47 -0.54 -10.44
C PRO A 2 19.95 -0.56 -10.64
N LYS A 3 19.23 -1.38 -9.84
CA LYS A 3 17.75 -1.50 -9.95
C LYS A 3 16.97 -0.25 -9.54
N ARG A 4 17.47 0.55 -8.58
CA ARG A 4 16.83 1.80 -8.17
C ARG A 4 17.01 2.88 -9.24
N ASP A 5 18.22 3.05 -9.73
CA ASP A 5 18.55 4.13 -10.67
C ASP A 5 17.86 3.90 -12.02
N ALA A 6 17.80 2.65 -12.48
CA ALA A 6 17.01 2.27 -13.64
C ALA A 6 15.50 2.55 -13.44
N LEU A 7 14.96 2.23 -12.27
CA LEU A 7 13.56 2.54 -11.96
C LEU A 7 13.28 4.04 -11.96
N LEU A 8 14.19 4.85 -11.39
CA LEU A 8 14.00 6.29 -11.27
C LEU A 8 14.13 7.00 -12.64
N ALA A 9 14.89 6.46 -13.55
CA ALA A 9 15.03 7.00 -14.91
C ALA A 9 13.69 7.05 -15.67
N ASP A 10 12.82 6.05 -15.41
CA ASP A 10 11.52 5.92 -16.08
C ASP A 10 10.33 6.32 -15.14
N CYS A 11 10.62 6.83 -13.94
CA CYS A 11 9.60 7.12 -12.94
C CYS A 11 9.00 8.51 -13.12
N SER A 12 7.69 8.59 -13.39
CA SER A 12 6.97 9.86 -13.53
C SER A 12 6.92 10.72 -12.27
N LEU A 13 7.22 10.16 -11.09
CA LEU A 13 7.25 10.89 -9.81
C LEU A 13 8.63 11.43 -9.45
N ALA A 14 9.69 10.98 -10.13
CA ALA A 14 11.06 11.38 -9.85
C ALA A 14 11.57 12.38 -10.90
N PRO A 15 12.38 13.36 -10.50
CA PRO A 15 13.08 14.21 -11.46
C PRO A 15 14.18 13.41 -12.17
N PRO A 16 14.68 13.90 -13.31
CA PRO A 16 15.87 13.34 -13.95
C PRO A 16 17.04 13.26 -12.96
N LEU A 17 17.76 12.14 -12.98
CA LEU A 17 18.91 11.94 -12.10
C LEU A 17 20.05 12.89 -12.49
N ALA A 18 20.61 13.61 -11.51
CA ALA A 18 21.74 14.51 -11.70
C ALA A 18 22.74 14.41 -10.53
N ILE A 19 24.03 14.60 -10.85
CA ILE A 19 25.11 14.56 -9.86
C ILE A 19 24.90 15.68 -8.81
N GLY A 20 25.07 15.33 -7.54
CA GLY A 20 24.91 16.28 -6.43
C GLY A 20 23.45 16.69 -6.12
N ARG A 21 22.47 16.07 -6.77
CA ARG A 21 21.05 16.32 -6.56
C ARG A 21 20.34 15.14 -5.91
N CYS A 22 19.33 15.45 -5.13
CA CYS A 22 18.48 14.44 -4.53
C CYS A 22 17.69 13.68 -5.61
N ALA A 23 17.78 12.37 -5.63
CA ALA A 23 17.10 11.52 -6.59
C ALA A 23 15.57 11.51 -6.48
N TRP A 24 14.97 12.19 -5.49
CA TRP A 24 13.52 12.30 -5.32
C TRP A 24 12.95 13.70 -5.54
N CYS A 25 13.67 14.77 -5.21
CA CYS A 25 13.14 16.13 -5.27
C CYS A 25 14.06 17.12 -5.99
N ALA A 26 15.19 16.65 -6.56
CA ALA A 26 16.20 17.44 -7.24
C ALA A 26 16.90 18.53 -6.38
N ALA A 27 16.59 18.67 -5.10
CA ALA A 27 17.31 19.59 -4.21
C ALA A 27 18.79 19.21 -4.10
N ALA A 28 19.67 20.18 -3.84
CA ALA A 28 21.08 19.92 -3.62
C ALA A 28 21.28 18.93 -2.44
N LEU A 29 22.22 18.02 -2.59
CA LEU A 29 22.56 17.07 -1.53
C LEU A 29 23.43 17.75 -0.46
N PRO A 30 23.08 17.64 0.84
CA PRO A 30 23.97 18.02 1.93
C PRO A 30 25.27 17.20 1.91
N ALA A 31 26.37 17.76 2.45
CA ALA A 31 27.73 17.23 2.33
C ALA A 31 27.92 15.74 2.67
N ARG A 32 27.11 15.17 3.53
CA ARG A 32 27.19 13.75 3.95
C ARG A 32 26.11 12.85 3.31
N ARG A 33 25.30 13.39 2.42
CA ARG A 33 24.22 12.66 1.75
C ARG A 33 24.59 12.36 0.30
N ARG A 34 24.26 11.15 -0.18
CA ARG A 34 24.64 10.71 -1.53
C ARG A 34 23.44 10.49 -2.48
N ILE A 35 22.24 10.32 -1.94
CA ILE A 35 21.07 9.92 -2.74
C ILE A 35 19.86 10.80 -2.42
N TRP A 36 19.56 10.95 -1.14
CA TRP A 36 18.40 11.70 -0.64
C TRP A 36 18.88 12.91 0.18
N CYS A 37 18.28 14.06 -0.05
CA CYS A 37 18.60 15.27 0.74
C CYS A 37 18.13 15.16 2.19
N SER A 38 17.11 14.32 2.45
CA SER A 38 16.55 14.06 3.78
C SER A 38 15.99 12.64 3.88
N ASP A 39 15.74 12.17 5.09
CA ASP A 39 15.09 10.86 5.32
C ASP A 39 13.68 10.84 4.73
N ARG A 40 12.96 11.98 4.79
CA ARG A 40 11.64 12.12 4.17
C ARG A 40 11.65 11.80 2.67
N CYS A 41 12.68 12.21 1.94
CA CYS A 41 12.80 11.87 0.52
C CYS A 41 13.00 10.36 0.31
N GLY A 42 13.83 9.73 1.13
CA GLY A 42 13.99 8.28 1.13
C GLY A 42 12.69 7.55 1.47
N GLU A 43 12.00 7.97 2.51
CA GLU A 43 10.70 7.41 2.91
C GLU A 43 9.65 7.56 1.81
N SER A 44 9.61 8.72 1.14
CA SER A 44 8.72 8.96 0.01
C SER A 44 9.01 8.03 -1.16
N PHE A 45 10.29 7.81 -1.50
CA PHE A 45 10.67 6.84 -2.51
C PHE A 45 10.20 5.43 -2.13
N TRP A 46 10.49 4.95 -0.92
CA TRP A 46 10.10 3.62 -0.48
C TRP A 46 8.58 3.44 -0.41
N ALA A 47 7.86 4.48 0.02
CA ALA A 47 6.40 4.47 0.07
C ALA A 47 5.75 4.38 -1.32
N ASN A 48 6.44 4.78 -2.38
CA ASN A 48 5.91 4.72 -3.74
C ASN A 48 6.42 3.54 -4.57
N HIS A 49 7.47 2.83 -4.13
CA HIS A 49 8.07 1.80 -4.97
C HIS A 49 8.25 0.44 -4.28
N TRP A 50 8.16 0.37 -2.94
CA TRP A 50 8.34 -0.87 -2.20
C TRP A 50 7.03 -1.32 -1.55
N TRP A 51 6.54 -2.49 -1.94
CA TRP A 51 5.20 -2.97 -1.59
C TRP A 51 4.84 -2.87 -0.10
N SER A 52 5.73 -3.31 0.81
CA SER A 52 5.43 -3.26 2.24
C SER A 52 5.35 -1.84 2.80
N ALA A 53 6.14 -0.91 2.26
CA ALA A 53 6.10 0.51 2.63
C ALA A 53 4.87 1.19 2.02
N ALA A 54 4.59 0.95 0.75
CA ALA A 54 3.41 1.44 0.04
C ALA A 54 2.11 1.02 0.74
N ARG A 55 1.97 -0.25 1.11
CA ARG A 55 0.80 -0.75 1.87
C ARG A 55 0.59 -0.01 3.19
N ARG A 56 1.66 0.25 3.94
CA ARG A 56 1.54 1.01 5.20
C ARG A 56 1.13 2.46 4.96
N ALA A 57 1.72 3.10 3.96
CA ALA A 57 1.43 4.47 3.59
C ALA A 57 -0.03 4.63 3.13
N VAL A 58 -0.52 3.76 2.25
CA VAL A 58 -1.89 3.77 1.75
C VAL A 58 -2.90 3.56 2.88
N LYS A 59 -2.71 2.57 3.76
CA LYS A 59 -3.62 2.35 4.89
C LYS A 59 -3.69 3.56 5.83
N ARG A 60 -2.58 4.26 6.05
CA ARG A 60 -2.57 5.52 6.83
C ARG A 60 -3.30 6.63 6.11
N ARG A 61 -3.03 6.86 4.81
CA ARG A 61 -3.71 7.83 3.96
C ARG A 61 -5.23 7.64 4.00
N ASP A 62 -5.68 6.39 3.86
CA ASP A 62 -7.09 6.00 3.83
C ASP A 62 -7.69 5.85 5.26
N ARG A 63 -6.96 6.27 6.30
CA ARG A 63 -7.38 6.24 7.70
C ARG A 63 -7.89 4.87 8.17
N TYR A 64 -7.27 3.80 7.65
CA TYR A 64 -7.66 2.40 7.92
C TYR A 64 -9.15 2.15 7.64
N ARG A 65 -9.66 2.66 6.52
CA ARG A 65 -11.02 2.45 6.03
C ARG A 65 -11.01 1.91 4.60
N CYS A 66 -12.06 1.17 4.26
CA CYS A 66 -12.34 0.88 2.86
C CYS A 66 -12.70 2.17 2.13
N THR A 67 -12.02 2.48 1.03
CA THR A 67 -12.25 3.70 0.25
C THR A 67 -13.58 3.67 -0.50
N ARG A 68 -14.16 2.48 -0.74
CA ARG A 68 -15.42 2.34 -1.49
C ARG A 68 -16.66 2.35 -0.61
N CYS A 69 -16.66 1.63 0.53
CA CYS A 69 -17.83 1.53 1.39
C CYS A 69 -17.66 2.18 2.78
N GLY A 70 -16.49 2.76 3.05
CA GLY A 70 -16.22 3.41 4.34
C GLY A 70 -15.98 2.45 5.53
N MET A 71 -16.14 1.13 5.32
CA MET A 71 -16.00 0.14 6.38
C MET A 71 -14.64 0.23 7.08
N ARG A 72 -14.64 0.14 8.38
CA ARG A 72 -13.43 0.07 9.22
C ARG A 72 -13.19 -1.34 9.72
N ALA A 73 -11.92 -1.70 9.91
CA ALA A 73 -11.61 -2.91 10.64
C ALA A 73 -12.17 -2.84 12.07
N PRO A 74 -12.74 -3.92 12.59
CA PRO A 74 -13.30 -3.95 13.94
C PRO A 74 -12.20 -3.68 14.97
N LYS A 75 -12.49 -2.85 15.96
CA LYS A 75 -11.57 -2.56 17.07
C LYS A 75 -11.39 -3.81 17.93
N ARG A 76 -10.15 -4.08 18.32
CA ARG A 76 -9.86 -5.17 19.24
C ARG A 76 -10.52 -4.88 20.59
N PRO A 77 -11.25 -5.84 21.19
CA PRO A 77 -11.76 -5.69 22.54
C PRO A 77 -10.64 -5.43 23.55
N THR A 78 -10.89 -4.53 24.48
CA THR A 78 -10.03 -4.32 25.65
C THR A 78 -10.55 -5.14 26.81
N ARG A 79 -9.66 -5.72 27.61
CA ARG A 79 -10.05 -6.39 28.85
C ARG A 79 -10.38 -5.33 29.89
N ALA A 80 -11.60 -5.34 30.43
CA ALA A 80 -11.95 -4.49 31.56
C ALA A 80 -11.19 -4.94 32.82
N VAL A 81 -10.76 -3.98 33.63
CA VAL A 81 -10.15 -4.26 34.94
C VAL A 81 -11.22 -4.96 35.80
N GLY A 82 -10.91 -6.16 36.32
CA GLY A 82 -11.86 -6.97 37.08
C GLY A 82 -12.93 -7.70 36.27
N GLY A 83 -12.91 -7.57 34.94
CA GLY A 83 -13.88 -8.23 34.05
C GLY A 83 -13.68 -9.75 33.95
N ALA A 84 -14.81 -10.49 33.83
CA ALA A 84 -14.80 -11.94 33.68
C ALA A 84 -14.04 -12.40 32.45
N ASP A 85 -13.08 -13.32 32.59
CA ASP A 85 -12.28 -13.87 31.50
C ASP A 85 -13.14 -14.54 30.41
N ALA A 86 -14.25 -15.12 30.75
CA ALA A 86 -15.16 -15.75 29.80
C ALA A 86 -15.76 -14.73 28.82
N ALA A 87 -16.22 -13.59 29.32
CA ALA A 87 -16.78 -12.52 28.49
C ALA A 87 -15.71 -11.95 27.52
N TYR A 88 -14.50 -11.69 28.02
CA TYR A 88 -13.40 -11.23 27.18
C TYR A 88 -13.02 -12.26 26.11
N ARG A 89 -12.94 -13.55 26.47
CA ARG A 89 -12.66 -14.62 25.49
C ARG A 89 -13.76 -14.72 24.42
N ALA A 90 -15.03 -14.55 24.80
CA ALA A 90 -16.15 -14.51 23.84
C ALA A 90 -16.01 -13.33 22.88
N ALA A 91 -15.83 -12.11 23.41
CA ALA A 91 -15.61 -10.92 22.59
C ALA A 91 -14.41 -11.05 21.63
N MET A 92 -13.33 -11.67 22.09
CA MET A 92 -12.15 -11.95 21.25
C MET A 92 -12.44 -12.98 20.15
N ARG A 93 -13.30 -13.97 20.37
CA ARG A 93 -13.72 -14.91 19.30
C ARG A 93 -14.52 -14.19 18.24
N THR A 94 -15.51 -13.40 18.62
CA THR A 94 -16.33 -12.59 17.71
C THR A 94 -15.46 -11.63 16.90
N TRP A 95 -14.59 -10.86 17.57
CA TRP A 95 -13.68 -9.95 16.91
C TRP A 95 -12.76 -10.65 15.90
N ARG A 96 -12.22 -11.83 16.20
CA ARG A 96 -11.39 -12.59 15.27
C ARG A 96 -12.17 -13.03 14.03
N ALA A 97 -13.44 -13.43 14.19
CA ALA A 97 -14.31 -13.82 13.08
C ALA A 97 -14.63 -12.61 12.18
N GLU A 98 -15.06 -11.49 12.78
CA GLU A 98 -15.34 -10.24 12.06
C GLU A 98 -14.10 -9.71 11.34
N ARG A 99 -12.95 -9.70 12.02
CA ARG A 99 -11.69 -9.27 11.42
C ARG A 99 -11.26 -10.12 10.22
N ARG A 100 -11.55 -11.42 10.23
CA ARG A 100 -11.31 -12.27 9.06
C ARG A 100 -12.26 -11.95 7.92
N ALA A 101 -13.54 -11.79 8.21
CA ALA A 101 -14.57 -11.49 7.22
C ALA A 101 -14.39 -10.11 6.57
N LEU A 102 -13.96 -9.12 7.38
CA LEU A 102 -13.86 -7.70 7.01
C LEU A 102 -12.41 -7.19 6.90
N ARG A 103 -11.47 -8.07 6.57
CA ARG A 103 -10.05 -7.70 6.47
C ARG A 103 -9.85 -6.55 5.46
N LEU A 104 -9.10 -5.52 5.89
CA LEU A 104 -8.65 -4.46 4.99
C LEU A 104 -7.40 -4.89 4.24
N GLU A 105 -7.47 -4.84 2.93
CA GLU A 105 -6.37 -5.14 2.00
C GLU A 105 -6.01 -3.90 1.20
N VAL A 106 -4.77 -3.81 0.72
CA VAL A 106 -4.38 -2.79 -0.23
C VAL A 106 -4.40 -3.42 -1.61
N ASN A 107 -5.11 -2.77 -2.50
CA ASN A 107 -5.34 -3.19 -3.86
C ASN A 107 -4.68 -2.23 -4.85
N HIS A 108 -4.21 -2.74 -5.98
CA HIS A 108 -3.84 -1.92 -7.12
C HIS A 108 -5.09 -1.59 -7.93
N ARG A 109 -5.25 -0.33 -8.31
CA ARG A 109 -6.32 0.12 -9.21
C ARG A 109 -6.10 -0.43 -10.62
N GLU A 110 -4.87 -0.29 -11.10
CA GLU A 110 -4.39 -0.93 -12.32
C GLU A 110 -3.55 -2.16 -11.94
N PRO A 111 -3.81 -3.33 -12.53
CA PRO A 111 -3.11 -4.56 -12.18
C PRO A 111 -1.59 -4.43 -12.28
N CYS A 112 -0.89 -4.95 -11.28
CA CYS A 112 0.57 -5.01 -11.29
C CYS A 112 1.00 -6.47 -11.44
N ALA A 113 1.43 -6.89 -12.57
CA ALA A 113 1.84 -8.25 -12.95
C ALA A 113 2.75 -8.98 -11.92
N GLY A 114 2.23 -9.26 -10.71
CA GLY A 114 2.88 -10.12 -9.70
C GLY A 114 4.14 -9.59 -8.99
N LYS A 115 4.55 -8.33 -9.22
CA LYS A 115 5.86 -7.81 -8.80
C LYS A 115 5.93 -7.26 -7.35
N HIS A 116 5.21 -7.85 -6.39
CA HIS A 116 5.22 -7.36 -4.99
C HIS A 116 6.56 -7.48 -4.24
N ARG A 117 7.49 -8.28 -4.74
CA ARG A 117 8.82 -8.47 -4.14
C ARG A 117 9.92 -7.65 -4.84
N GLN A 118 9.54 -6.73 -5.71
CA GLN A 118 10.46 -5.91 -6.48
C GLN A 118 10.12 -4.44 -6.31
N LEU A 119 11.08 -3.56 -6.57
CA LEU A 119 10.82 -2.14 -6.76
C LEU A 119 9.99 -1.96 -8.03
N SER A 120 8.88 -1.21 -7.94
CA SER A 120 7.99 -1.00 -9.09
C SER A 120 7.23 0.31 -8.99
N CYS A 121 7.09 1.02 -10.09
CA CYS A 121 6.20 2.18 -10.24
C CYS A 121 4.71 1.79 -10.11
N ALA A 122 4.36 0.51 -10.32
CA ALA A 122 3.00 0.04 -10.05
C ALA A 122 2.58 0.26 -8.59
N HIS A 123 3.54 0.40 -7.65
CA HIS A 123 3.28 0.65 -6.24
C HIS A 123 3.10 2.13 -5.88
N HIS A 124 3.09 3.05 -6.84
CA HIS A 124 2.78 4.46 -6.57
C HIS A 124 1.50 4.59 -5.77
N LEU A 125 1.50 5.45 -4.75
CA LEU A 125 0.35 5.61 -3.85
C LEU A 125 -0.93 5.97 -4.59
N ALA A 126 -0.84 6.69 -5.72
CA ALA A 126 -1.98 7.02 -6.58
C ALA A 126 -2.65 5.78 -7.19
N ASN A 127 -1.86 4.73 -7.50
CA ASN A 127 -2.36 3.46 -8.03
C ASN A 127 -2.89 2.50 -6.95
N LEU A 128 -2.87 2.88 -5.68
CA LEU A 128 -3.23 2.01 -4.58
C LEU A 128 -4.45 2.53 -3.82
N GLU A 129 -5.28 1.62 -3.34
CA GLU A 129 -6.43 1.91 -2.50
C GLU A 129 -6.61 0.84 -1.41
N THR A 130 -7.20 1.23 -0.27
CA THR A 130 -7.55 0.29 0.79
C THR A 130 -8.98 -0.20 0.60
N LEU A 131 -9.17 -1.51 0.48
CA LEU A 131 -10.48 -2.16 0.32
C LEU A 131 -10.74 -3.15 1.44
N CYS A 132 -12.02 -3.33 1.80
CA CYS A 132 -12.46 -4.51 2.56
C CYS A 132 -12.55 -5.73 1.64
N SER A 133 -12.54 -6.94 2.23
CA SER A 133 -12.59 -8.17 1.45
C SER A 133 -13.79 -8.26 0.48
N PRO A 134 -15.03 -7.83 0.83
CA PRO A 134 -16.12 -7.77 -0.14
C PRO A 134 -15.83 -6.83 -1.31
N CYS A 135 -15.46 -5.57 -1.06
CA CYS A 135 -15.17 -4.61 -2.12
C CYS A 135 -13.97 -5.02 -2.99
N HIS A 136 -12.97 -5.70 -2.40
CA HIS A 136 -11.84 -6.23 -3.15
C HIS A 136 -12.28 -7.35 -4.11
N ARG A 137 -13.16 -8.27 -3.68
CA ARG A 137 -13.71 -9.31 -4.57
C ARG A 137 -14.48 -8.71 -5.74
N THR A 138 -15.37 -7.74 -5.47
CA THR A 138 -16.14 -7.04 -6.52
C THR A 138 -15.21 -6.36 -7.52
N HIS A 139 -14.16 -5.68 -7.03
CA HIS A 139 -13.19 -5.05 -7.92
C HIS A 139 -12.43 -6.06 -8.79
N THR A 140 -11.99 -7.17 -8.20
CA THR A 140 -11.29 -8.22 -8.94
C THR A 140 -12.18 -8.88 -10.00
N ALA A 141 -13.47 -9.08 -9.69
CA ALA A 141 -14.44 -9.61 -10.65
C ALA A 141 -14.60 -8.67 -11.85
N ALA A 142 -14.82 -7.38 -11.59
CA ALA A 142 -14.95 -6.37 -12.64
C ALA A 142 -13.70 -6.28 -13.55
N LEU A 143 -12.50 -6.36 -12.97
CA LEU A 143 -11.27 -6.39 -13.76
C LEU A 143 -11.17 -7.62 -14.66
N ARG A 144 -11.59 -8.80 -14.18
CA ARG A 144 -11.61 -10.03 -14.97
C ARG A 144 -12.61 -9.96 -16.13
N GLU A 145 -13.79 -9.42 -15.87
CA GLU A 145 -14.82 -9.21 -16.92
C GLU A 145 -14.31 -8.26 -18.01
N THR A 146 -13.70 -7.14 -17.61
CA THR A 146 -13.13 -6.18 -18.57
C THR A 146 -11.99 -6.80 -19.38
N ALA A 147 -11.13 -7.60 -18.75
CA ALA A 147 -10.05 -8.28 -19.46
C ALA A 147 -10.57 -9.34 -20.43
N ALA A 148 -11.57 -10.12 -20.03
CA ALA A 148 -12.20 -11.09 -20.91
C ALA A 148 -12.85 -10.42 -22.13
N ALA A 149 -13.55 -9.29 -21.93
CA ALA A 149 -14.15 -8.52 -23.01
C ALA A 149 -13.11 -7.89 -23.96
N SER A 150 -11.90 -7.60 -23.46
CA SER A 150 -10.81 -7.01 -24.28
C SER A 150 -9.83 -8.04 -24.85
N GLY A 151 -10.07 -9.33 -24.69
CA GLY A 151 -9.19 -10.41 -25.15
C GLY A 151 -7.81 -10.45 -24.47
N ARG A 152 -7.62 -9.74 -23.35
CA ARG A 152 -6.37 -9.72 -22.60
C ARG A 152 -6.42 -10.75 -21.47
N MET A 153 -5.48 -11.70 -21.48
CA MET A 153 -5.27 -12.56 -20.31
C MET A 153 -4.69 -11.72 -19.16
N ILE A 154 -5.37 -11.73 -18.01
CA ILE A 154 -4.82 -11.23 -16.77
C ILE A 154 -3.98 -12.36 -16.15
N ALA A 155 -2.67 -12.18 -16.09
CA ALA A 155 -1.74 -13.08 -15.40
C ALA A 155 -1.83 -12.87 -13.87
#